data_8425e85e7f45ae769ac55c23c270fbb9
#
_entry.id   8425e85e7f45ae769ac55c23c270fbb9
#
_cell.length_a   1.000
_cell.length_b   1.000
_cell.length_c   1.000
_cell.angle_alpha   90.00
_cell.angle_beta   90.00
_cell.angle_gamma   90.00
#
_symmetry.space_group_name_H-M   'P 1'
#
loop_
_entity.id
_entity.type
_entity.pdbx_description
1 polymer ?
#
loop_
_entity_poly.entity_id
_entity_poly.type
_entity_poly.pdbx_seq_one_letter_code
_entity_poly.pdbx_strand_id
1 'polypeptide(L)'
;WLTCGLPLPTPDTDMQASDSPSKVWPSVESALADVRDGASIAVRGFGLVGNPEACITALAATGRTGLTIVSNNCGNQGRGLAVLLQHRQVARVVCSFVGGNPDLEEQMLAGEVEVELNPQGTLAERLRAGGSGIPAFYTPTGAGTIVAEGKEVREFAGRACVLETALAPDFAIVRAASGDALGNLRFYRT
;
A
#
# COMPACT_ATOMS: atom_id res chain seq x y z
N TRP A 1 8.19 -27.10 -17.25
CA TRP A 1 8.10 -27.57 -15.86
C TRP A 1 8.68 -28.98 -15.84
N LEU A 2 9.92 -29.17 -15.38
CA LEU A 2 10.54 -30.46 -15.08
C LEU A 2 10.84 -30.45 -13.58
N THR A 3 10.10 -31.24 -12.81
CA THR A 3 10.43 -31.54 -11.43
C THR A 3 11.50 -32.62 -11.42
N CYS A 4 12.74 -32.26 -11.18
CA CYS A 4 13.79 -33.21 -10.82
C CYS A 4 13.69 -33.43 -9.32
N GLY A 5 13.30 -34.66 -8.91
CA GLY A 5 13.21 -35.05 -7.51
C GLY A 5 14.61 -35.27 -6.92
N LEU A 6 15.19 -34.20 -6.37
CA LEU A 6 16.28 -34.34 -5.39
C LEU A 6 15.67 -34.19 -3.99
N PRO A 7 16.05 -35.03 -3.02
CA PRO A 7 15.63 -34.84 -1.64
C PRO A 7 16.14 -33.48 -1.15
N LEU A 8 15.25 -32.73 -0.52
CA LEU A 8 15.63 -31.49 0.15
C LEU A 8 16.69 -31.81 1.20
N PRO A 9 17.78 -31.02 1.31
CA PRO A 9 18.74 -31.21 2.39
C PRO A 9 18.03 -31.08 3.72
N THR A 10 18.32 -32.00 4.64
CA THR A 10 17.91 -31.90 6.05
C THR A 10 18.45 -30.56 6.58
N PRO A 11 17.66 -29.82 7.35
CA PRO A 11 18.16 -28.58 7.93
C PRO A 11 19.36 -28.90 8.82
N ASP A 12 20.53 -28.38 8.46
CA ASP A 12 21.71 -28.38 9.33
C ASP A 12 21.33 -27.61 10.62
N THR A 13 21.40 -28.32 11.74
CA THR A 13 21.02 -27.83 13.07
C THR A 13 22.02 -26.82 13.64
N ASP A 14 23.05 -26.43 12.89
CA ASP A 14 24.14 -25.56 13.31
C ASP A 14 24.23 -24.22 12.54
N MET A 15 23.12 -23.71 12.03
CA MET A 15 23.10 -22.29 11.71
C MET A 15 23.05 -21.50 13.02
N GLN A 16 24.23 -21.06 13.45
CA GLN A 16 24.37 -20.04 14.49
C GLN A 16 23.40 -18.91 14.21
N ALA A 17 22.55 -18.58 15.20
CA ALA A 17 21.65 -17.43 15.11
C ALA A 17 22.48 -16.22 14.67
N SER A 18 22.19 -15.68 13.48
CA SER A 18 22.86 -14.48 12.99
C SER A 18 22.67 -13.37 14.04
N ASP A 19 23.75 -12.64 14.36
CA ASP A 19 23.75 -11.44 15.24
C ASP A 19 22.89 -10.29 14.68
N SER A 20 22.04 -10.55 13.71
CA SER A 20 21.12 -9.56 13.15
C SER A 20 20.04 -9.24 14.18
N PRO A 21 19.84 -7.97 14.52
CA PRO A 21 18.82 -7.59 15.49
C PRO A 21 17.44 -8.03 14.99
N SER A 22 16.63 -8.59 15.91
CA SER A 22 15.26 -8.98 15.61
C SER A 22 14.46 -7.78 15.10
N LYS A 23 13.72 -7.97 14.00
CA LYS A 23 12.78 -6.98 13.46
C LYS A 23 11.38 -7.08 14.09
N VAL A 24 11.22 -7.91 15.10
CA VAL A 24 9.96 -8.05 15.84
C VAL A 24 9.90 -6.96 16.91
N TRP A 25 8.87 -6.13 16.83
CA TRP A 25 8.60 -5.08 17.81
C TRP A 25 7.72 -5.64 18.94
N PRO A 26 7.87 -5.13 20.17
CA PRO A 26 7.09 -5.60 21.32
C PRO A 26 5.61 -5.24 21.24
N SER A 27 5.25 -4.18 20.52
CA SER A 27 3.85 -3.76 20.30
C SER A 27 3.67 -3.05 18.97
N VAL A 28 2.42 -2.93 18.53
CA VAL A 28 2.05 -2.18 17.31
C VAL A 28 2.37 -0.70 17.46
N GLU A 29 2.14 -0.13 18.64
CA GLU A 29 2.40 1.28 18.93
C GLU A 29 3.90 1.59 18.80
N SER A 30 4.77 0.71 19.30
CA SER A 30 6.21 0.88 19.17
C SER A 30 6.68 0.74 17.72
N ALA A 31 6.04 -0.13 16.93
CA ALA A 31 6.35 -0.27 15.51
C ALA A 31 5.89 0.93 14.66
N LEU A 32 4.92 1.71 15.14
CA LEU A 32 4.40 2.90 14.46
C LEU A 32 4.96 4.21 15.03
N ALA A 33 5.86 4.16 16.01
CA ALA A 33 6.38 5.35 16.69
C ALA A 33 7.04 6.37 15.75
N ASP A 34 7.67 5.89 14.68
CA ASP A 34 8.35 6.73 13.68
C ASP A 34 7.41 7.39 12.68
N VAL A 35 6.13 7.03 12.65
CA VAL A 35 5.14 7.67 11.77
C VAL A 35 4.91 9.09 12.26
N ARG A 36 5.13 10.06 11.38
CA ARG A 36 4.98 11.50 11.66
C ARG A 36 3.80 12.10 10.89
N ASP A 37 3.44 13.32 11.25
CA ASP A 37 2.47 14.09 10.46
C ASP A 37 2.97 14.27 9.03
N GLY A 38 2.06 14.20 8.07
CA GLY A 38 2.35 14.29 6.65
C GLY A 38 2.95 13.02 6.02
N ALA A 39 3.16 11.94 6.80
CA ALA A 39 3.73 10.71 6.28
C ALA A 39 2.86 10.06 5.20
N SER A 40 3.51 9.43 4.23
CA SER A 40 2.87 8.61 3.20
C SER A 40 2.92 7.12 3.57
N ILE A 41 1.77 6.45 3.52
CA ILE A 41 1.62 5.07 4.02
C ILE A 41 0.90 4.22 2.99
N ALA A 42 1.57 3.17 2.47
CA ALA A 42 0.92 2.12 1.71
C ALA A 42 0.23 1.14 2.67
N VAL A 43 -1.06 0.93 2.49
CA VAL A 43 -1.84 0.01 3.33
C VAL A 43 -2.48 -1.07 2.47
N ARG A 44 -2.16 -2.33 2.80
CA ARG A 44 -2.77 -3.48 2.13
C ARG A 44 -4.24 -3.62 2.49
N GLY A 45 -5.02 -4.08 1.52
CA GLY A 45 -6.43 -4.41 1.68
C GLY A 45 -7.16 -4.32 0.36
N PHE A 46 -8.29 -5.01 0.26
CA PHE A 46 -9.25 -4.88 -0.83
C PHE A 46 -10.66 -4.90 -0.23
N GLY A 47 -11.36 -3.79 -0.31
CA GLY A 47 -12.56 -3.60 0.51
C GLY A 47 -12.20 -3.62 2.00
N LEU A 48 -12.76 -4.58 2.72
CA LEU A 48 -12.43 -4.83 4.13
C LEU A 48 -11.61 -6.12 4.32
N VAL A 49 -11.19 -6.76 3.22
CA VAL A 49 -10.46 -8.03 3.27
C VAL A 49 -8.95 -7.78 3.29
N GLY A 50 -8.25 -8.42 4.21
CA GLY A 50 -6.79 -8.33 4.31
C GLY A 50 -6.26 -7.05 4.95
N ASN A 51 -7.11 -6.20 5.50
CA ASN A 51 -6.71 -4.99 6.20
C ASN A 51 -5.90 -5.32 7.47
N PRO A 52 -4.83 -4.58 7.76
CA PRO A 52 -4.07 -4.68 9.00
C PRO A 52 -4.78 -3.89 10.13
N GLU A 53 -5.95 -4.36 10.57
CA GLU A 53 -6.85 -3.64 11.49
C GLU A 53 -6.16 -3.17 12.78
N ALA A 54 -5.29 -3.99 13.38
CA ALA A 54 -4.57 -3.61 14.59
C ALA A 54 -3.67 -2.38 14.35
N CYS A 55 -2.96 -2.35 13.21
CA CYS A 55 -2.10 -1.22 12.85
C CYS A 55 -2.93 0.03 12.51
N ILE A 56 -4.08 -0.14 11.83
CA ILE A 56 -4.97 0.98 11.51
C ILE A 56 -5.52 1.59 12.79
N THR A 57 -5.98 0.78 13.74
CA THR A 57 -6.48 1.25 15.03
C THR A 57 -5.40 1.96 15.84
N ALA A 58 -4.20 1.39 15.91
CA ALA A 58 -3.08 2.02 16.60
C ALA A 58 -2.65 3.33 15.92
N LEU A 59 -2.62 3.38 14.58
CA LEU A 59 -2.32 4.60 13.83
C LEU A 59 -3.38 5.69 14.12
N ALA A 60 -4.66 5.34 14.14
CA ALA A 60 -5.72 6.26 14.50
C ALA A 60 -5.51 6.85 15.90
N ALA A 61 -5.11 6.02 16.86
CA ALA A 61 -4.87 6.45 18.24
C ALA A 61 -3.64 7.39 18.38
N THR A 62 -2.72 7.43 17.41
CA THR A 62 -1.58 8.37 17.45
C THR A 62 -2.00 9.82 17.28
N GLY A 63 -3.18 10.10 16.70
CA GLY A 63 -3.64 11.45 16.35
C GLY A 63 -2.81 12.13 15.24
N ARG A 64 -1.95 11.40 14.53
CA ARG A 64 -1.18 11.97 13.42
C ARG A 64 -2.10 12.48 12.31
N THR A 65 -1.74 13.61 11.71
CA THR A 65 -2.56 14.31 10.71
C THR A 65 -1.80 14.54 9.40
N GLY A 66 -2.53 14.96 8.37
CA GLY A 66 -1.93 15.24 7.06
C GLY A 66 -1.45 13.99 6.31
N LEU A 67 -1.89 12.80 6.70
CA LEU A 67 -1.42 11.55 6.13
C LEU A 67 -1.81 11.40 4.66
N THR A 68 -0.89 10.84 3.86
CA THR A 68 -1.18 10.34 2.52
C THR A 68 -1.36 8.83 2.57
N ILE A 69 -2.54 8.36 2.21
CA ILE A 69 -2.86 6.92 2.20
C ILE A 69 -2.81 6.39 0.76
N VAL A 70 -2.02 5.36 0.53
CA VAL A 70 -1.95 4.62 -0.74
C VAL A 70 -2.55 3.24 -0.52
N SER A 71 -3.72 2.97 -1.09
CA SER A 71 -4.44 1.71 -0.92
C SER A 71 -5.41 1.47 -2.07
N ASN A 72 -5.93 0.25 -2.21
CA ASN A 72 -6.98 -0.03 -3.19
C ASN A 72 -8.21 0.86 -2.98
N ASN A 73 -8.65 1.00 -1.73
CA ASN A 73 -9.74 1.86 -1.28
C ASN A 73 -9.51 2.24 0.19
N CYS A 74 -10.27 3.20 0.71
CA CYS A 74 -10.12 3.69 2.08
C CYS A 74 -11.12 3.08 3.09
N GLY A 75 -11.32 1.78 3.03
CA GLY A 75 -12.26 1.11 3.91
C GLY A 75 -13.73 1.41 3.55
N ASN A 76 -14.64 1.08 4.45
CA ASN A 76 -16.07 1.23 4.22
C ASN A 76 -16.82 1.37 5.56
N GLN A 77 -17.79 2.28 5.64
CA GLN A 77 -18.71 2.44 6.76
C GLN A 77 -18.02 2.45 8.13
N GLY A 78 -17.00 3.28 8.31
CA GLY A 78 -16.28 3.42 9.58
C GLY A 78 -15.37 2.23 9.94
N ARG A 79 -15.05 1.34 8.99
CA ARG A 79 -14.18 0.20 9.18
C ARG A 79 -12.95 0.27 8.28
N GLY A 80 -11.88 -0.39 8.70
CA GLY A 80 -10.62 -0.31 8.01
C GLY A 80 -10.11 1.13 8.00
N LEU A 81 -9.56 1.59 6.88
CA LEU A 81 -9.02 2.95 6.74
C LEU A 81 -10.04 4.10 6.91
N ALA A 82 -11.35 3.81 6.83
CA ALA A 82 -12.38 4.81 7.09
C ALA A 82 -12.28 5.41 8.50
N VAL A 83 -11.75 4.69 9.48
CA VAL A 83 -11.48 5.20 10.83
C VAL A 83 -10.56 6.43 10.80
N LEU A 84 -9.52 6.43 9.96
CA LEU A 84 -8.61 7.59 9.83
C LEU A 84 -9.30 8.81 9.21
N LEU A 85 -10.24 8.59 8.29
CA LEU A 85 -11.07 9.66 7.69
C LEU A 85 -11.99 10.28 8.72
N GLN A 86 -12.65 9.45 9.56
CA GLN A 86 -13.52 9.93 10.64
C GLN A 86 -12.76 10.80 11.66
N HIS A 87 -11.49 10.50 11.89
CA HIS A 87 -10.63 11.30 12.75
C HIS A 87 -9.95 12.47 12.03
N ARG A 88 -10.29 12.75 10.76
CA ARG A 88 -9.68 13.84 9.95
C ARG A 88 -8.15 13.78 9.90
N GLN A 89 -7.59 12.59 9.88
CA GLN A 89 -6.14 12.36 9.86
C GLN A 89 -5.54 12.31 8.44
N VAL A 90 -6.38 12.14 7.43
CA VAL A 90 -5.97 11.96 6.02
C VAL A 90 -6.12 13.27 5.25
N ALA A 91 -5.06 13.69 4.58
CA ALA A 91 -5.07 14.83 3.66
C ALA A 91 -5.13 14.39 2.18
N ARG A 92 -4.60 13.20 1.86
CA ARG A 92 -4.57 12.69 0.49
C ARG A 92 -4.78 11.19 0.45
N VAL A 93 -5.50 10.74 -0.57
CA VAL A 93 -5.75 9.33 -0.86
C VAL A 93 -5.34 9.04 -2.30
N VAL A 94 -4.44 8.07 -2.49
CA VAL A 94 -4.10 7.48 -3.80
C VAL A 94 -4.72 6.09 -3.86
N CYS A 95 -5.79 5.93 -4.64
CA CYS A 95 -6.57 4.69 -4.62
C CYS A 95 -7.11 4.31 -5.99
N SER A 96 -7.77 3.15 -6.07
CA SER A 96 -8.42 2.67 -7.28
C SER A 96 -9.94 2.76 -7.22
N PHE A 97 -10.49 3.00 -6.03
CA PHE A 97 -11.93 3.01 -5.82
C PHE A 97 -12.31 3.88 -4.61
N VAL A 98 -13.30 4.74 -4.78
CA VAL A 98 -13.81 5.65 -3.73
C VAL A 98 -15.20 5.24 -3.20
N GLY A 99 -15.97 4.50 -3.97
CA GLY A 99 -17.36 4.19 -3.65
C GLY A 99 -17.54 3.37 -2.37
N GLY A 100 -18.70 3.53 -1.74
CA GLY A 100 -19.06 2.82 -0.51
C GLY A 100 -18.41 3.34 0.76
N ASN A 101 -17.72 4.49 0.69
CA ASN A 101 -17.18 5.19 1.84
C ASN A 101 -17.71 6.64 1.89
N PRO A 102 -18.84 6.88 2.59
CA PRO A 102 -19.45 8.21 2.66
C PRO A 102 -18.53 9.27 3.24
N ASP A 103 -17.68 8.91 4.21
CA ASP A 103 -16.74 9.84 4.84
C ASP A 103 -15.72 10.36 3.81
N LEU A 104 -15.21 9.48 2.93
CA LEU A 104 -14.30 9.87 1.87
C LEU A 104 -15.00 10.74 0.81
N GLU A 105 -16.19 10.33 0.39
CA GLU A 105 -16.98 11.07 -0.62
C GLU A 105 -17.30 12.48 -0.14
N GLU A 106 -17.74 12.64 1.11
CA GLU A 106 -18.02 13.95 1.74
C GLU A 106 -16.75 14.82 1.80
N GLN A 107 -15.65 14.28 2.34
CA GLN A 107 -14.41 15.03 2.51
C GLN A 107 -13.75 15.40 1.17
N MET A 108 -13.87 14.54 0.17
CA MET A 108 -13.41 14.83 -1.21
C MET A 108 -14.22 15.97 -1.83
N LEU A 109 -15.54 15.95 -1.71
CA LEU A 109 -16.42 17.00 -2.25
C LEU A 109 -16.25 18.33 -1.52
N ALA A 110 -15.95 18.28 -0.22
CA ALA A 110 -15.63 19.46 0.58
C ALA A 110 -14.22 20.03 0.32
N GLY A 111 -13.39 19.33 -0.45
CA GLY A 111 -11.98 19.71 -0.71
C GLY A 111 -11.06 19.51 0.49
N GLU A 112 -11.48 18.75 1.49
CA GLU A 112 -10.68 18.44 2.69
C GLU A 112 -9.67 17.32 2.46
N VAL A 113 -9.99 16.39 1.54
CA VAL A 113 -9.12 15.28 1.14
C VAL A 113 -8.91 15.31 -0.36
N GLU A 114 -7.65 15.37 -0.78
CA GLU A 114 -7.27 15.18 -2.18
C GLU A 114 -7.36 13.69 -2.55
N VAL A 115 -8.04 13.38 -3.65
CA VAL A 115 -8.17 12.00 -4.13
C VAL A 115 -7.55 11.85 -5.51
N GLU A 116 -6.56 10.98 -5.62
CA GLU A 116 -5.94 10.56 -6.88
C GLU A 116 -6.44 9.15 -7.24
N LEU A 117 -7.28 9.06 -8.27
CA LEU A 117 -7.77 7.79 -8.77
C LEU A 117 -6.81 7.17 -9.79
N ASN A 118 -6.48 5.92 -9.57
CA ASN A 118 -5.61 5.12 -10.45
C ASN A 118 -6.30 3.81 -10.83
N PRO A 119 -6.17 3.33 -12.06
CA PRO A 119 -6.52 1.95 -12.38
C PRO A 119 -5.75 0.98 -11.47
N GLN A 120 -6.40 -0.08 -10.97
CA GLN A 120 -5.81 -0.97 -9.95
C GLN A 120 -4.46 -1.56 -10.37
N GLY A 121 -4.33 -2.03 -11.60
CA GLY A 121 -3.05 -2.54 -12.10
C GLY A 121 -1.97 -1.48 -12.17
N THR A 122 -2.33 -0.23 -12.51
CA THR A 122 -1.42 0.91 -12.52
C THR A 122 -0.95 1.27 -11.11
N LEU A 123 -1.86 1.30 -10.14
CA LEU A 123 -1.52 1.54 -8.73
C LEU A 123 -0.52 0.50 -8.20
N ALA A 124 -0.78 -0.78 -8.48
CA ALA A 124 0.11 -1.88 -8.09
C ALA A 124 1.50 -1.74 -8.75
N GLU A 125 1.54 -1.42 -10.04
CA GLU A 125 2.80 -1.26 -10.77
C GLU A 125 3.57 0.00 -10.34
N ARG A 126 2.90 1.10 -10.02
CA ARG A 126 3.53 2.30 -9.46
C ARG A 126 4.23 2.01 -8.13
N LEU A 127 3.61 1.21 -7.24
CA LEU A 127 4.22 0.75 -5.99
C LEU A 127 5.39 -0.22 -6.25
N ARG A 128 5.22 -1.17 -7.20
CA ARG A 128 6.30 -2.07 -7.59
C ARG A 128 7.51 -1.30 -8.15
N ALA A 129 7.25 -0.34 -9.02
CA ALA A 129 8.28 0.51 -9.61
C ALA A 129 9.05 1.28 -8.53
N GLY A 130 8.34 1.90 -7.59
CA GLY A 130 8.95 2.61 -6.45
C GLY A 130 9.85 1.72 -5.62
N GLY A 131 9.39 0.54 -5.24
CA GLY A 131 10.17 -0.44 -4.49
C GLY A 131 11.38 -1.02 -5.27
N SER A 132 11.38 -0.91 -6.60
CA SER A 132 12.46 -1.38 -7.48
C SER A 132 13.40 -0.27 -7.96
N GLY A 133 13.19 0.97 -7.53
CA GLY A 133 13.97 2.12 -7.98
C GLY A 133 13.70 2.54 -9.44
N ILE A 134 12.58 2.12 -10.02
CA ILE A 134 12.14 2.52 -11.37
C ILE A 134 11.33 3.81 -11.23
N PRO A 135 11.77 4.95 -11.77
CA PRO A 135 11.12 6.23 -11.51
C PRO A 135 9.77 6.39 -12.20
N ALA A 136 9.58 5.75 -13.37
CA ALA A 136 8.37 5.83 -14.17
C ALA A 136 8.30 4.70 -15.18
N PHE A 137 7.12 4.45 -15.73
CA PHE A 137 6.88 3.47 -16.79
C PHE A 137 5.71 3.89 -17.67
N TYR A 138 5.62 3.32 -18.88
CA TYR A 138 4.50 3.52 -19.76
C TYR A 138 3.50 2.36 -19.69
N THR A 139 2.22 2.68 -19.66
CA THR A 139 1.13 1.70 -19.68
C THR A 139 0.04 2.11 -20.67
N PRO A 140 -0.56 1.19 -21.42
CA PRO A 140 -1.70 1.50 -22.26
C PRO A 140 -2.99 1.72 -21.44
N THR A 141 -2.98 1.34 -20.16
CA THR A 141 -4.16 1.48 -19.28
C THR A 141 -4.43 2.96 -19.01
N GLY A 142 -5.65 3.41 -19.28
CA GLY A 142 -6.06 4.79 -19.11
C GLY A 142 -5.74 5.72 -20.28
N ALA A 143 -5.05 5.27 -21.33
CA ALA A 143 -4.81 6.07 -22.52
C ALA A 143 -6.14 6.47 -23.19
N GLY A 144 -6.29 7.75 -23.55
CA GLY A 144 -7.53 8.28 -24.12
C GLY A 144 -8.68 8.50 -23.13
N THR A 145 -8.41 8.42 -21.85
CA THR A 145 -9.38 8.71 -20.78
C THR A 145 -8.91 9.86 -19.90
N ILE A 146 -9.76 10.31 -18.97
CA ILE A 146 -9.43 11.33 -17.96
C ILE A 146 -8.15 10.99 -17.15
N VAL A 147 -7.79 9.71 -17.02
CA VAL A 147 -6.57 9.27 -16.36
C VAL A 147 -5.30 9.76 -17.04
N ALA A 148 -5.36 10.01 -18.35
CA ALA A 148 -4.24 10.50 -19.16
C ALA A 148 -4.10 12.02 -19.15
N GLU A 149 -5.07 12.74 -18.61
CA GLU A 149 -5.03 14.23 -18.62
C GLU A 149 -3.81 14.75 -17.85
N GLY A 150 -3.08 15.65 -18.48
CA GLY A 150 -1.85 16.24 -17.92
C GLY A 150 -0.63 15.31 -17.90
N LYS A 151 -0.74 14.08 -18.37
CA LYS A 151 0.36 13.11 -18.43
C LYS A 151 0.94 13.01 -19.85
N GLU A 152 2.23 12.66 -19.93
CA GLU A 152 2.86 12.35 -21.21
C GLU A 152 2.24 11.10 -21.82
N VAL A 153 1.90 11.18 -23.13
CA VAL A 153 1.41 10.03 -23.89
C VAL A 153 2.40 9.74 -25.02
N ARG A 154 2.81 8.49 -25.15
CA ARG A 154 3.71 8.02 -26.21
C ARG A 154 3.19 6.77 -26.85
N GLU A 155 3.44 6.60 -28.12
CA GLU A 155 3.06 5.40 -28.87
C GLU A 155 4.18 4.36 -28.86
N PHE A 156 3.81 3.11 -28.55
CA PHE A 156 4.68 1.94 -28.63
C PHE A 156 3.96 0.84 -29.44
N ALA A 157 4.58 0.41 -30.52
CA ALA A 157 4.04 -0.61 -31.42
C ALA A 157 2.58 -0.37 -31.82
N GLY A 158 2.23 0.89 -32.18
CA GLY A 158 0.89 1.28 -32.58
C GLY A 158 -0.12 1.41 -31.43
N ARG A 159 0.33 1.41 -30.16
CA ARG A 159 -0.53 1.58 -28.97
C ARG A 159 -0.15 2.83 -28.20
N ALA A 160 -1.10 3.71 -27.98
CA ALA A 160 -0.91 4.84 -27.07
C ALA A 160 -0.72 4.36 -25.64
N CYS A 161 0.31 4.88 -24.97
CA CYS A 161 0.65 4.57 -23.59
C CYS A 161 0.85 5.86 -22.80
N VAL A 162 0.38 5.86 -21.57
CA VAL A 162 0.50 6.97 -20.61
C VAL A 162 1.73 6.76 -19.74
N LEU A 163 2.50 7.80 -19.49
CA LEU A 163 3.58 7.79 -18.51
C LEU A 163 3.01 7.84 -17.11
N GLU A 164 3.34 6.86 -16.29
CA GLU A 164 3.00 6.80 -14.87
C GLU A 164 4.25 6.86 -14.01
N THR A 165 4.24 7.74 -13.01
CA THR A 165 5.35 7.88 -12.05
C THR A 165 5.24 6.86 -10.94
N ALA A 166 6.38 6.44 -10.42
CA ALA A 166 6.44 5.52 -9.29
C ALA A 166 5.83 6.12 -8.01
N LEU A 167 5.37 5.24 -7.11
CA LEU A 167 4.97 5.57 -5.75
C LEU A 167 5.94 4.92 -4.78
N ALA A 168 6.59 5.73 -3.95
CA ALA A 168 7.52 5.28 -2.92
C ALA A 168 7.09 5.86 -1.57
N PRO A 169 6.04 5.31 -0.93
CA PRO A 169 5.57 5.78 0.37
C PRO A 169 6.63 5.55 1.47
N ASP A 170 6.61 6.39 2.50
CA ASP A 170 7.53 6.32 3.64
C ASP A 170 7.38 5.02 4.43
N PHE A 171 6.15 4.52 4.53
CA PHE A 171 5.81 3.31 5.28
C PHE A 171 4.92 2.38 4.46
N ALA A 172 4.98 1.09 4.81
CA ALA A 172 4.04 0.09 4.31
C ALA A 172 3.49 -0.74 5.47
N ILE A 173 2.16 -0.85 5.56
CA ILE A 173 1.48 -1.62 6.59
C ILE A 173 0.74 -2.77 5.92
N VAL A 174 1.13 -4.01 6.25
CA VAL A 174 0.57 -5.21 5.65
C VAL A 174 0.14 -6.22 6.71
N ARG A 175 -0.91 -6.98 6.43
CA ARG A 175 -1.29 -8.14 7.22
C ARG A 175 -0.67 -9.39 6.62
N ALA A 176 0.02 -10.18 7.43
CA ALA A 176 0.54 -11.48 7.06
C ALA A 176 -0.02 -12.58 7.98
N ALA A 177 0.06 -13.84 7.55
CA ALA A 177 -0.33 -14.98 8.38
C ALA A 177 0.73 -15.32 9.43
N SER A 178 2.01 -15.13 9.09
CA SER A 178 3.15 -15.27 9.99
C SER A 178 4.34 -14.47 9.49
N GLY A 179 5.27 -14.16 10.38
CA GLY A 179 6.54 -13.53 10.09
C GLY A 179 7.63 -14.12 10.98
N ASP A 180 8.89 -13.99 10.56
CA ASP A 180 10.05 -14.38 11.34
C ASP A 180 10.81 -13.15 11.90
N ALA A 181 11.84 -13.39 12.70
CA ALA A 181 12.64 -12.34 13.30
C ALA A 181 13.45 -11.52 12.28
N LEU A 182 13.65 -12.03 11.08
CA LEU A 182 14.34 -11.34 9.99
C LEU A 182 13.40 -10.46 9.15
N GLY A 183 12.08 -10.55 9.39
CA GLY A 183 11.06 -9.79 8.65
C GLY A 183 10.58 -10.48 7.38
N ASN A 184 10.85 -11.78 7.19
CA ASN A 184 10.22 -12.54 6.11
C ASN A 184 8.75 -12.80 6.46
N LEU A 185 7.85 -12.55 5.52
CA LEU A 185 6.42 -12.64 5.73
C LEU A 185 5.83 -13.79 4.89
N ARG A 186 4.94 -14.56 5.51
CA ARG A 186 4.14 -15.55 4.84
C ARG A 186 2.68 -15.10 4.79
N PHE A 187 2.13 -15.04 3.60
CA PHE A 187 0.74 -14.69 3.37
C PHE A 187 -0.11 -15.95 3.18
N TYR A 188 -1.34 -15.91 3.68
CA TYR A 188 -2.33 -16.95 3.47
C TYR A 188 -3.66 -16.29 3.08
N ARG A 189 -4.17 -16.66 1.89
CA ARG A 189 -5.28 -15.98 1.23
C ARG A 189 -4.93 -14.50 0.98
N THR A 190 -5.89 -13.61 1.06
CA THR A 190 -5.62 -12.15 0.92
C THR A 190 -5.24 -11.53 2.24
#